data_c97caa62059c355afaf62021ba323555
#
_entry.id   c97caa62059c355afaf62021ba323555
#
_cell.length_a   1.000
_cell.length_b   1.000
_cell.length_c   1.000
_cell.angle_alpha   90.00
_cell.angle_beta   90.00
_cell.angle_gamma   90.00
#
_symmetry.space_group_name_H-M   'P 1'
#
loop_
_entity.id
_entity.type
_entity.pdbx_description
1 polymer ?
#
loop_
_entity_poly.entity_id
_entity_poly.type
_entity_poly.pdbx_seq_one_letter_code
_entity_poly.pdbx_strand_id
1 'polypeptide(L)'
;MINFGTKIVLQNHEPGMNPTSDELARVIMTRIGLEPRKKGATDKMYRTLVELYERSKLAHRDKKPEASVMTVEEMGLFAGISRQTMYDYLRRWLDLNLISKASYIKDNKVIIGYKLNGATLEAGFEKAMVEVKNNMELTLRYVQQLQKLIKNEKISIAQKERSGELQETVVEVVKENQDNVSIA
;
A
#
# COMPACT_ATOMS: atom_id res chain seq x y z
N MET A 1 19.14 3.34 -2.16
CA MET A 1 18.26 2.26 -2.65
C MET A 1 16.83 2.70 -2.40
N ILE A 2 16.03 2.92 -3.43
CA ILE A 2 14.59 3.21 -3.27
C ILE A 2 13.94 1.88 -2.89
N ASN A 3 13.48 1.79 -1.66
CA ASN A 3 12.74 0.62 -1.19
C ASN A 3 11.33 0.72 -1.81
N PHE A 4 11.09 -0.02 -2.87
CA PHE A 4 9.75 -0.11 -3.46
C PHE A 4 8.86 -0.89 -2.48
N GLY A 5 8.09 -0.15 -1.70
CA GLY A 5 7.09 -0.71 -0.81
C GLY A 5 6.07 -1.59 -1.56
N THR A 6 5.28 -2.34 -0.83
CA THR A 6 4.25 -3.20 -1.42
C THR A 6 3.23 -2.36 -2.18
N LYS A 7 2.97 -2.77 -3.41
CA LYS A 7 1.99 -2.09 -4.27
C LYS A 7 0.57 -2.44 -3.83
N ILE A 8 -0.14 -1.47 -3.28
CA ILE A 8 -1.58 -1.56 -3.05
C ILE A 8 -2.30 -1.09 -4.33
N VAL A 9 -3.28 -1.84 -4.78
CA VAL A 9 -4.12 -1.50 -5.94
C VAL A 9 -5.55 -1.45 -5.49
N LEU A 10 -6.16 -0.28 -5.58
CA LEU A 10 -7.59 -0.10 -5.36
C LEU A 10 -8.31 -0.21 -6.71
N GLN A 11 -9.38 -1.00 -6.74
CA GLN A 11 -10.20 -1.19 -7.93
C GLN A 11 -11.66 -0.90 -7.60
N ASN A 12 -12.34 -0.23 -8.51
CA ASN A 12 -13.78 -0.06 -8.40
C ASN A 12 -14.46 -1.29 -9.01
N HIS A 13 -14.97 -2.16 -8.15
CA HIS A 13 -15.68 -3.38 -8.51
C HIS A 13 -16.90 -3.54 -7.61
N GLU A 14 -18.05 -3.82 -8.21
CA GLU A 14 -19.33 -3.91 -7.48
C GLU A 14 -19.89 -5.33 -7.60
N PRO A 15 -20.53 -5.85 -6.54
CA PRO A 15 -21.22 -7.14 -6.60
C PRO A 15 -22.52 -7.05 -7.40
N GLY A 16 -23.04 -8.19 -7.82
CA GLY A 16 -24.40 -8.28 -8.38
C GLY A 16 -25.49 -7.92 -7.37
N MET A 17 -26.73 -7.88 -7.81
CA MET A 17 -27.87 -7.44 -6.96
C MET A 17 -28.10 -8.31 -5.71
N ASN A 18 -27.85 -9.62 -5.79
CA ASN A 18 -27.98 -10.57 -4.68
C ASN A 18 -26.74 -11.45 -4.62
N PRO A 19 -25.58 -10.92 -4.15
CA PRO A 19 -24.34 -11.65 -4.18
C PRO A 19 -24.33 -12.81 -3.19
N THR A 20 -23.74 -13.92 -3.60
CA THR A 20 -23.40 -15.00 -2.69
C THR A 20 -22.20 -14.57 -1.81
N SER A 21 -21.96 -15.31 -0.72
CA SER A 21 -20.77 -15.07 0.13
C SER A 21 -19.46 -15.18 -0.68
N ASP A 22 -19.39 -16.11 -1.59
CA ASP A 22 -18.23 -16.33 -2.46
C ASP A 22 -18.01 -15.15 -3.42
N GLU A 23 -19.09 -14.66 -4.04
CA GLU A 23 -19.05 -13.49 -4.93
C GLU A 23 -18.61 -12.25 -4.16
N LEU A 24 -19.20 -12.01 -2.99
CA LEU A 24 -18.84 -10.86 -2.16
C LEU A 24 -17.39 -10.94 -1.68
N ALA A 25 -16.91 -12.13 -1.31
CA ALA A 25 -15.52 -12.33 -0.92
C ALA A 25 -14.55 -12.03 -2.09
N ARG A 26 -14.89 -12.45 -3.32
CA ARG A 26 -14.12 -12.08 -4.52
C ARG A 26 -14.12 -10.59 -4.77
N VAL A 27 -15.28 -9.94 -4.72
CA VAL A 27 -15.40 -8.49 -4.87
C VAL A 27 -14.50 -7.75 -3.88
N ILE A 28 -14.57 -8.11 -2.60
CA ILE A 28 -13.73 -7.52 -1.55
C ILE A 28 -12.24 -7.69 -1.88
N MET A 29 -11.83 -8.91 -2.24
CA MET A 29 -10.43 -9.21 -2.58
C MET A 29 -9.95 -8.43 -3.81
N THR A 30 -10.81 -8.30 -4.84
CA THR A 30 -10.52 -7.53 -6.05
C THR A 30 -10.36 -6.04 -5.72
N ARG A 31 -11.28 -5.47 -4.92
CA ARG A 31 -11.27 -4.03 -4.56
C ARG A 31 -9.96 -3.57 -3.91
N ILE A 32 -9.33 -4.41 -3.12
CA ILE A 32 -8.06 -4.08 -2.43
C ILE A 32 -6.83 -4.76 -3.06
N GLY A 33 -6.99 -5.33 -4.26
CA GLY A 33 -5.90 -5.90 -5.05
C GLY A 33 -5.24 -7.14 -4.46
N LEU A 34 -5.97 -7.93 -3.65
CA LEU A 34 -5.48 -9.17 -3.05
C LEU A 34 -5.63 -10.38 -3.97
N GLU A 35 -6.42 -10.27 -5.03
CA GLU A 35 -6.52 -11.33 -6.04
C GLU A 35 -5.27 -11.41 -6.92
N PRO A 36 -5.01 -12.60 -7.49
CA PRO A 36 -3.97 -12.81 -8.48
C PRO A 36 -4.19 -11.92 -9.72
N ARG A 37 -3.14 -11.22 -10.16
CA ARG A 37 -3.20 -10.32 -11.32
C ARG A 37 -2.82 -10.97 -12.63
N LYS A 38 -2.19 -12.16 -12.58
CA LYS A 38 -1.72 -12.85 -13.78
C LYS A 38 -2.87 -13.60 -14.44
N LYS A 39 -3.05 -13.42 -15.74
CA LYS A 39 -3.99 -14.24 -16.54
C LYS A 39 -3.69 -15.73 -16.34
N GLY A 40 -4.74 -16.52 -16.10
CA GLY A 40 -4.60 -17.95 -15.82
C GLY A 40 -4.16 -18.32 -14.39
N ALA A 41 -4.02 -17.32 -13.51
CA ALA A 41 -3.84 -17.58 -12.09
C ALA A 41 -5.16 -18.08 -11.46
N THR A 42 -5.06 -18.57 -10.21
CA THR A 42 -6.24 -19.06 -9.49
C THR A 42 -7.29 -17.97 -9.32
N ASP A 43 -8.53 -18.32 -9.48
CA ASP A 43 -9.72 -17.53 -9.12
C ASP A 43 -10.28 -17.90 -7.74
N LYS A 44 -9.57 -18.77 -6.98
CA LYS A 44 -10.05 -19.36 -5.72
C LYS A 44 -9.38 -18.76 -4.48
N MET A 45 -8.62 -17.66 -4.63
CA MET A 45 -7.93 -17.03 -3.50
C MET A 45 -8.90 -16.60 -2.38
N TYR A 46 -10.11 -16.19 -2.73
CA TYR A 46 -11.15 -15.85 -1.76
C TYR A 46 -11.48 -16.99 -0.78
N ARG A 47 -11.32 -18.26 -1.19
CA ARG A 47 -11.54 -19.42 -0.31
C ARG A 47 -10.61 -19.44 0.88
N THR A 48 -9.36 -19.00 0.69
CA THR A 48 -8.40 -18.85 1.78
C THR A 48 -8.86 -17.80 2.79
N LEU A 49 -9.44 -16.68 2.32
CA LEU A 49 -9.99 -15.65 3.21
C LEU A 49 -11.17 -16.18 4.01
N VAL A 50 -12.11 -16.84 3.34
CA VAL A 50 -13.30 -17.44 4.00
C VAL A 50 -12.88 -18.48 5.03
N GLU A 51 -11.92 -19.36 4.70
CA GLU A 51 -11.41 -20.38 5.63
C GLU A 51 -10.71 -19.77 6.84
N LEU A 52 -9.89 -18.73 6.66
CA LEU A 52 -9.27 -17.99 7.77
C LEU A 52 -10.33 -17.44 8.73
N TYR A 53 -11.43 -16.92 8.20
CA TYR A 53 -12.53 -16.42 9.01
C TYR A 53 -13.25 -17.54 9.75
N GLU A 54 -13.58 -18.63 9.08
CA GLU A 54 -14.26 -19.79 9.72
C GLU A 54 -13.38 -20.39 10.82
N ARG A 55 -12.09 -20.54 10.60
CA ARG A 55 -11.14 -20.99 11.64
C ARG A 55 -11.05 -20.01 12.80
N SER A 56 -11.08 -18.72 12.55
CA SER A 56 -11.10 -17.69 13.61
C SER A 56 -12.35 -17.83 14.48
N LYS A 57 -13.52 -18.04 13.89
CA LYS A 57 -14.78 -18.27 14.61
C LYS A 57 -14.71 -19.54 15.47
N LEU A 58 -14.27 -20.65 14.89
CA LEU A 58 -14.14 -21.92 15.60
C LEU A 58 -13.15 -21.81 16.77
N ALA A 59 -11.98 -21.20 16.53
CA ALA A 59 -10.96 -20.99 17.57
C ALA A 59 -11.49 -20.17 18.73
N HIS A 60 -12.26 -19.13 18.44
CA HIS A 60 -12.90 -18.31 19.47
C HIS A 60 -13.97 -19.09 20.27
N ARG A 61 -14.86 -19.79 19.57
CA ARG A 61 -15.90 -20.63 20.21
C ARG A 61 -15.32 -21.71 21.09
N ASP A 62 -14.30 -22.42 20.60
CA ASP A 62 -13.72 -23.58 21.27
C ASP A 62 -12.58 -23.19 22.24
N LYS A 63 -12.26 -21.90 22.34
CA LYS A 63 -11.16 -21.34 23.17
C LYS A 63 -9.80 -21.97 22.87
N LYS A 64 -9.57 -22.28 21.58
CA LYS A 64 -8.33 -22.89 21.07
C LYS A 64 -7.68 -21.98 20.02
N PRO A 65 -6.87 -21.00 20.44
CA PRO A 65 -6.29 -20.02 19.53
C PRO A 65 -5.42 -20.61 18.41
N GLU A 66 -4.81 -21.78 18.64
CA GLU A 66 -4.03 -22.50 17.65
C GLU A 66 -4.88 -22.97 16.45
N ALA A 67 -6.17 -23.23 16.65
CA ALA A 67 -7.09 -23.66 15.60
C ALA A 67 -7.33 -22.55 14.55
N SER A 68 -7.05 -21.29 14.86
CA SER A 68 -7.17 -20.17 13.92
C SER A 68 -6.00 -20.10 12.92
N VAL A 69 -4.92 -20.84 13.16
CA VAL A 69 -3.69 -20.74 12.37
C VAL A 69 -3.76 -21.69 11.18
N MET A 70 -3.49 -21.17 9.98
CA MET A 70 -3.33 -21.94 8.75
C MET A 70 -1.87 -21.93 8.32
N THR A 71 -1.33 -23.07 7.95
CA THR A 71 -0.01 -23.15 7.30
C THR A 71 -0.09 -22.66 5.85
N VAL A 72 1.05 -22.33 5.26
CA VAL A 72 1.10 -21.90 3.85
C VAL A 72 0.63 -22.98 2.90
N GLU A 73 0.92 -24.24 3.24
CA GLU A 73 0.48 -25.42 2.50
C GLU A 73 -1.05 -25.52 2.47
N GLU A 74 -1.69 -25.37 3.63
CA GLU A 74 -3.15 -25.38 3.74
C GLU A 74 -3.76 -24.21 2.96
N MET A 75 -3.21 -23.00 3.11
CA MET A 75 -3.67 -21.82 2.38
C MET A 75 -3.56 -22.02 0.86
N GLY A 76 -2.45 -22.58 0.39
CA GLY A 76 -2.26 -22.93 -1.02
C GLY A 76 -3.26 -23.96 -1.52
N LEU A 77 -3.61 -24.96 -0.69
CA LEU A 77 -4.62 -25.96 -1.02
C LEU A 77 -6.00 -25.33 -1.25
N PHE A 78 -6.45 -24.43 -0.34
CA PHE A 78 -7.72 -23.70 -0.49
C PHE A 78 -7.73 -22.80 -1.72
N ALA A 79 -6.62 -22.12 -1.99
CA ALA A 79 -6.45 -21.28 -3.17
C ALA A 79 -6.22 -22.03 -4.47
N GLY A 80 -5.93 -23.34 -4.42
CA GLY A 80 -5.60 -24.15 -5.59
C GLY A 80 -4.25 -23.79 -6.21
N ILE A 81 -3.25 -23.39 -5.41
CA ILE A 81 -1.92 -22.98 -5.85
C ILE A 81 -0.82 -23.65 -5.02
N SER A 82 0.41 -23.62 -5.54
CA SER A 82 1.56 -24.16 -4.82
C SER A 82 1.92 -23.32 -3.60
N ARG A 83 2.60 -23.95 -2.63
CA ARG A 83 3.19 -23.26 -1.47
C ARG A 83 4.04 -22.04 -1.86
N GLN A 84 4.90 -22.20 -2.87
CA GLN A 84 5.78 -21.11 -3.32
C GLN A 84 4.98 -19.92 -3.83
N THR A 85 3.98 -20.18 -4.66
CA THR A 85 3.09 -19.13 -5.18
C THR A 85 2.29 -18.47 -4.05
N MET A 86 1.87 -19.22 -3.03
CA MET A 86 1.14 -18.66 -1.91
C MET A 86 1.97 -17.65 -1.11
N TYR A 87 3.28 -17.86 -0.94
CA TYR A 87 4.15 -16.88 -0.27
C TYR A 87 4.15 -15.51 -0.96
N ASP A 88 4.09 -15.47 -2.30
CA ASP A 88 4.05 -14.22 -3.05
C ASP A 88 2.77 -13.41 -2.78
N TYR A 89 1.65 -14.11 -2.55
CA TYR A 89 0.38 -13.46 -2.19
C TYR A 89 0.32 -13.07 -0.72
N LEU A 90 0.81 -13.92 0.19
CA LEU A 90 0.81 -13.65 1.63
C LEU A 90 1.53 -12.37 1.99
N ARG A 91 2.59 -12.00 1.25
CA ARG A 91 3.30 -10.74 1.47
C ARG A 91 2.35 -9.56 1.45
N ARG A 92 1.44 -9.47 0.47
CA ARG A 92 0.47 -8.37 0.37
C ARG A 92 -0.52 -8.36 1.52
N TRP A 93 -0.97 -9.54 1.96
CA TRP A 93 -1.90 -9.67 3.06
C TRP A 93 -1.27 -9.26 4.39
N LEU A 94 0.01 -9.55 4.57
CA LEU A 94 0.80 -9.11 5.73
C LEU A 94 1.05 -7.60 5.69
N ASP A 95 1.42 -7.05 4.54
CA ASP A 95 1.71 -5.63 4.38
C ASP A 95 0.44 -4.75 4.58
N LEU A 96 -0.73 -5.30 4.30
CA LEU A 96 -2.02 -4.68 4.64
C LEU A 96 -2.46 -4.92 6.08
N ASN A 97 -1.68 -5.64 6.87
CA ASN A 97 -2.06 -5.99 8.24
C ASN A 97 -3.37 -6.81 8.35
N LEU A 98 -3.82 -7.42 7.25
CA LEU A 98 -5.03 -8.23 7.21
C LEU A 98 -4.84 -9.56 7.93
N ILE A 99 -3.64 -10.13 7.81
CA ILE A 99 -3.23 -11.35 8.51
C ILE A 99 -1.99 -11.10 9.35
N SER A 100 -1.76 -11.95 10.33
CA SER A 100 -0.56 -11.96 11.16
C SER A 100 0.06 -13.35 11.17
N LYS A 101 1.41 -13.40 11.26
CA LYS A 101 2.15 -14.63 11.46
C LYS A 101 1.92 -15.12 12.88
N ALA A 102 1.70 -16.41 13.04
CA ALA A 102 1.54 -17.07 14.32
C ALA A 102 2.25 -18.42 14.34
N SER A 103 2.58 -18.92 15.52
CA SER A 103 3.16 -20.25 15.70
C SER A 103 2.52 -20.94 16.90
N TYR A 104 2.47 -22.25 16.83
CA TYR A 104 2.04 -23.10 17.95
C TYR A 104 2.84 -24.40 17.95
N ILE A 105 2.81 -25.13 19.06
CA ILE A 105 3.49 -26.42 19.18
C ILE A 105 2.47 -27.54 18.97
N LYS A 106 2.77 -28.44 18.07
CA LYS A 106 2.00 -29.67 17.84
C LYS A 106 2.99 -30.82 17.70
N ASP A 107 2.77 -31.90 18.43
CA ASP A 107 3.60 -33.10 18.40
C ASP A 107 5.11 -32.83 18.54
N ASN A 108 5.45 -31.96 19.54
CA ASN A 108 6.80 -31.45 19.80
C ASN A 108 7.47 -30.71 18.62
N LYS A 109 6.69 -30.25 17.64
CA LYS A 109 7.17 -29.46 16.51
C LYS A 109 6.54 -28.09 16.52
N VAL A 110 7.34 -27.06 16.21
CA VAL A 110 6.83 -25.69 16.02
C VAL A 110 6.20 -25.60 14.65
N ILE A 111 4.90 -25.37 14.62
CA ILE A 111 4.15 -25.10 13.39
C ILE A 111 4.03 -23.59 13.23
N ILE A 112 4.46 -23.10 12.07
CA ILE A 112 4.36 -21.69 11.69
C ILE A 112 3.25 -21.54 10.66
N GLY A 113 2.40 -20.57 10.86
CA GLY A 113 1.32 -20.27 9.94
C GLY A 113 0.84 -18.83 10.05
N TYR A 114 -0.34 -18.59 9.57
CA TYR A 114 -0.96 -17.27 9.48
C TYR A 114 -2.39 -17.34 9.99
N LYS A 115 -2.85 -16.28 10.59
CA LYS A 115 -4.22 -16.12 11.06
C LYS A 115 -4.77 -14.75 10.69
N LEU A 116 -6.07 -14.60 10.65
CA LEU A 116 -6.73 -13.31 10.49
C LEU A 116 -6.28 -12.36 11.62
N ASN A 117 -5.96 -11.13 11.28
CA ASN A 117 -5.52 -10.13 12.26
C ASN A 117 -6.71 -9.40 12.91
N GLY A 118 -7.69 -10.13 13.34
CA GLY A 118 -8.89 -9.66 14.01
C GLY A 118 -9.71 -10.83 14.52
N ALA A 119 -10.60 -10.58 15.49
CA ALA A 119 -11.54 -11.59 15.98
C ALA A 119 -12.64 -11.87 14.95
N THR A 120 -12.97 -10.88 14.12
CA THR A 120 -13.94 -10.96 13.03
C THR A 120 -13.28 -10.55 11.71
N LEU A 121 -13.94 -10.86 10.61
CA LEU A 121 -13.48 -10.43 9.28
C LEU A 121 -13.45 -8.90 9.19
N GLU A 122 -14.48 -8.24 9.70
CA GLU A 122 -14.57 -6.78 9.77
C GLU A 122 -13.38 -6.16 10.49
N ALA A 123 -13.08 -6.62 11.73
CA ALA A 123 -11.95 -6.13 12.50
C ALA A 123 -10.59 -6.34 11.80
N GLY A 124 -10.43 -7.41 11.01
CA GLY A 124 -9.26 -7.63 10.17
C GLY A 124 -9.14 -6.61 9.03
N PHE A 125 -10.28 -6.33 8.37
CA PHE A 125 -10.32 -5.36 7.29
C PHE A 125 -10.21 -3.91 7.78
N GLU A 126 -10.72 -3.56 8.95
CA GLU A 126 -10.51 -2.24 9.56
C GLU A 126 -9.01 -1.95 9.75
N LYS A 127 -8.23 -2.92 10.20
CA LYS A 127 -6.77 -2.76 10.30
C LYS A 127 -6.11 -2.55 8.94
N ALA A 128 -6.52 -3.32 7.93
CA ALA A 128 -6.04 -3.12 6.58
C ALA A 128 -6.40 -1.72 6.03
N MET A 129 -7.60 -1.22 6.33
CA MET A 129 -8.04 0.13 5.93
C MET A 129 -7.23 1.23 6.61
N VAL A 130 -6.82 1.04 7.86
CA VAL A 130 -5.92 1.99 8.55
C VAL A 130 -4.59 2.13 7.79
N GLU A 131 -4.00 1.02 7.36
CA GLU A 131 -2.75 1.05 6.57
C GLU A 131 -2.94 1.78 5.23
N VAL A 132 -4.04 1.51 4.52
CA VAL A 132 -4.37 2.23 3.28
C VAL A 132 -4.53 3.72 3.53
N LYS A 133 -5.27 4.11 4.56
CA LYS A 133 -5.51 5.50 4.93
C LYS A 133 -4.21 6.22 5.28
N ASN A 134 -3.35 5.63 6.10
CA ASN A 134 -2.06 6.20 6.48
C ASN A 134 -1.18 6.48 5.25
N ASN A 135 -1.15 5.56 4.29
CA ASN A 135 -0.41 5.75 3.04
C ASN A 135 -0.99 6.90 2.19
N MET A 136 -2.31 7.03 2.13
CA MET A 136 -2.96 8.13 1.41
C MET A 136 -2.69 9.48 2.07
N GLU A 137 -2.76 9.56 3.40
CA GLU A 137 -2.44 10.78 4.16
C GLU A 137 -0.98 11.20 3.97
N LEU A 138 -0.06 10.24 3.98
CA LEU A 138 1.36 10.50 3.71
C LEU A 138 1.57 11.03 2.29
N THR A 139 0.89 10.47 1.31
CA THR A 139 0.92 10.94 -0.07
C THR A 139 0.43 12.39 -0.17
N LEU A 140 -0.66 12.73 0.52
CA LEU A 140 -1.18 14.10 0.55
C LEU A 140 -0.17 15.09 1.15
N ARG A 141 0.55 14.70 2.21
CA ARG A 141 1.64 15.52 2.77
C ARG A 141 2.75 15.77 1.74
N TYR A 142 3.14 14.78 0.96
CA TYR A 142 4.13 14.95 -0.11
C TYR A 142 3.63 15.89 -1.21
N VAL A 143 2.35 15.82 -1.58
CA VAL A 143 1.74 16.79 -2.51
C VAL A 143 1.83 18.22 -1.97
N GLN A 144 1.54 18.43 -0.69
CA GLN A 144 1.67 19.74 -0.05
C GLN A 144 3.12 20.25 -0.02
N GLN A 145 4.08 19.36 0.25
CA GLN A 145 5.50 19.69 0.19
C GLN A 145 5.93 20.07 -1.23
N LEU A 146 5.51 19.30 -2.23
CA LEU A 146 5.80 19.59 -3.64
C LEU A 146 5.29 20.98 -4.03
N GLN A 147 4.06 21.34 -3.67
CA GLN A 147 3.52 22.66 -3.94
C GLN A 147 4.36 23.78 -3.33
N LYS A 148 4.85 23.61 -2.09
CA LYS A 148 5.75 24.58 -1.43
C LYS A 148 7.08 24.69 -2.16
N LEU A 149 7.67 23.57 -2.57
CA LEU A 149 8.94 23.57 -3.30
C LEU A 149 8.81 24.29 -4.65
N ILE A 150 7.79 23.95 -5.44
CA ILE A 150 7.53 24.61 -6.73
C ILE A 150 7.36 26.12 -6.55
N LYS A 151 6.63 26.57 -5.52
CA LYS A 151 6.44 28.01 -5.23
C LYS A 151 7.79 28.68 -4.90
N ASN A 152 8.61 28.06 -4.04
CA ASN A 152 9.89 28.59 -3.63
C ASN A 152 10.89 28.67 -4.81
N GLU A 153 10.92 27.64 -5.66
CA GLU A 153 11.74 27.62 -6.87
C GLU A 153 11.37 28.77 -7.83
N LYS A 154 10.08 28.97 -8.07
CA LYS A 154 9.61 30.09 -8.91
C LYS A 154 10.01 31.45 -8.33
N ILE A 155 9.87 31.63 -7.01
CA ILE A 155 10.27 32.88 -6.35
C ILE A 155 11.80 33.09 -6.48
N SER A 156 12.60 32.04 -6.29
CA SER A 156 14.06 32.08 -6.42
C SER A 156 14.50 32.43 -7.84
N ILE A 157 13.84 31.87 -8.86
CA ILE A 157 14.13 32.19 -10.27
C ILE A 157 13.79 33.66 -10.55
N ALA A 158 12.60 34.12 -10.18
CA ALA A 158 12.20 35.50 -10.38
C ALA A 158 13.10 36.51 -9.66
N GLN A 159 13.63 36.17 -8.48
CA GLN A 159 14.61 37.00 -7.77
C GLN A 159 15.96 37.07 -8.50
N LYS A 160 16.42 35.95 -9.05
CA LYS A 160 17.67 35.91 -9.83
C LYS A 160 17.57 36.73 -11.11
N GLU A 161 16.45 36.63 -11.82
CA GLU A 161 16.19 37.41 -13.03
C GLU A 161 16.21 38.91 -12.73
N ARG A 162 15.48 39.39 -11.71
CA ARG A 162 15.50 40.78 -11.27
C ARG A 162 16.90 41.27 -10.84
N SER A 163 17.66 40.42 -10.18
CA SER A 163 19.04 40.77 -9.77
C SER A 163 19.97 40.85 -10.97
N GLY A 164 19.77 40.01 -11.97
CA GLY A 164 20.51 40.07 -13.25
C GLY A 164 20.18 41.32 -14.04
N GLU A 165 18.93 41.67 -14.20
CA GLU A 165 18.48 42.93 -14.84
C GLU A 165 19.03 44.16 -14.15
N LEU A 166 19.06 44.21 -12.82
CA LEU A 166 19.64 45.31 -12.06
C LEU A 166 21.17 45.42 -12.27
N GLN A 167 21.88 44.31 -12.39
CA GLN A 167 23.31 44.33 -12.67
C GLN A 167 23.63 44.80 -14.11
N GLU A 168 22.83 44.40 -15.08
CA GLU A 168 23.00 44.85 -16.48
C GLU A 168 22.73 46.38 -16.58
N THR A 169 21.66 46.84 -15.94
CA THR A 169 21.33 48.28 -15.95
C THR A 169 22.42 49.12 -15.26
N VAL A 170 23.00 48.65 -14.16
CA VAL A 170 24.09 49.37 -13.48
C VAL A 170 25.37 49.42 -14.32
N VAL A 171 25.68 48.34 -15.03
CA VAL A 171 26.86 48.27 -15.94
C VAL A 171 26.71 49.22 -17.12
N GLU A 172 25.48 49.34 -17.67
CA GLU A 172 25.18 50.27 -18.78
C GLU A 172 25.29 51.72 -18.36
N VAL A 173 24.75 52.09 -17.22
CA VAL A 173 24.86 53.50 -16.66
C VAL A 173 26.31 53.86 -16.31
N VAL A 174 27.10 52.91 -15.83
CA VAL A 174 28.53 53.14 -15.55
C VAL A 174 29.33 53.36 -16.83
N LYS A 175 29.04 52.64 -17.91
CA LYS A 175 29.67 52.86 -19.22
C LYS A 175 29.30 54.19 -19.84
N GLU A 176 28.04 54.61 -19.85
CA GLU A 176 27.61 55.93 -20.35
C GLU A 176 28.27 57.09 -19.60
N ASN A 177 28.46 56.97 -18.28
CA ASN A 177 29.16 58.00 -17.49
C ASN A 177 30.69 58.02 -17.76
N GLN A 178 31.32 56.91 -18.13
CA GLN A 178 32.75 56.90 -18.48
C GLN A 178 33.00 57.48 -19.86
N ASP A 179 32.09 57.27 -20.80
CA ASP A 179 32.22 57.80 -22.17
C ASP A 179 31.98 59.34 -22.19
N ASN A 180 31.15 59.88 -21.31
CA ASN A 180 30.87 61.33 -21.18
C ASN A 180 32.02 62.09 -20.48
N VAL A 181 32.88 61.44 -19.70
CA VAL A 181 34.06 62.08 -19.03
C VAL A 181 35.28 62.09 -19.94
N SER A 182 35.29 61.34 -21.05
CA SER A 182 36.40 61.26 -22.01
C SER A 182 36.33 62.30 -23.12
N ILE A 183 35.32 63.16 -23.17
CA ILE A 183 35.10 64.18 -24.23
C ILE A 183 35.19 65.60 -23.70
N ALA A 184 35.72 65.83 -22.50
CA ALA A 184 35.93 67.19 -21.93
C ALA A 184 37.40 67.56 -21.83
#